data_eed01dbfd57270c9ffee033f66673615
#
_entry.id   eed01dbfd57270c9ffee033f66673615
#
_cell.length_a   1.000
_cell.length_b   1.000
_cell.length_c   1.000
_cell.angle_alpha   90.00
_cell.angle_beta   90.00
_cell.angle_gamma   90.00
#
_symmetry.space_group_name_H-M   'P 1'
#
loop_
_entity.id
_entity.type
_entity.pdbx_description
1 polymer ?
#
loop_
_entity_poly.entity_id
_entity_poly.type
_entity_poly.pdbx_seq_one_letter_code
_entity_poly.pdbx_strand_id
1 'polypeptide(L)'
;MARKSILGLFDNADSAADATDVLLEAGATQDDFDVLTGSPYPEGAFGEKDPVHHIYVFPIIGALMGLTMALVLTAGTQVAYPMVTGGKPILAFPAMTIICYEGTLLGAVLFTIIGIIFESRLPRLRLEPYDGRINEGYIGLLVTTEEEKLDDMERALIRGSALEVVHERGRALRG
;
A
#
# COMPACT_ATOMS: atom_id res chain seq x y z
N MET A 1 -0.56 -15.79 17.77
CA MET A 1 -0.87 -17.01 16.98
C MET A 1 -0.31 -16.83 15.58
N ALA A 2 0.13 -17.88 14.89
CA ALA A 2 0.63 -17.74 13.53
C ALA A 2 -0.56 -17.55 12.58
N ARG A 3 -0.58 -16.45 11.81
CA ARG A 3 -1.54 -16.27 10.71
C ARG A 3 -1.02 -17.01 9.49
N LYS A 4 -1.87 -17.78 8.84
CA LYS A 4 -1.58 -18.48 7.60
C LYS A 4 -2.49 -17.98 6.49
N SER A 5 -2.02 -18.10 5.26
CA SER A 5 -2.76 -17.65 4.08
C SER A 5 -3.05 -18.81 3.15
N ILE A 6 -4.26 -18.84 2.59
CA ILE A 6 -4.70 -19.76 1.53
C ILE A 6 -5.26 -18.92 0.39
N LEU A 7 -5.14 -19.44 -0.83
CA LEU A 7 -5.61 -18.77 -2.04
C LEU A 7 -6.62 -19.66 -2.76
N GLY A 8 -7.88 -19.22 -2.86
CA GLY A 8 -8.90 -19.82 -3.69
C GLY A 8 -8.86 -19.25 -5.11
N LEU A 9 -8.91 -20.10 -6.14
CA LEU A 9 -8.93 -19.68 -7.54
C LEU A 9 -10.33 -19.85 -8.14
N PHE A 10 -10.75 -18.83 -8.89
CA PHE A 10 -12.06 -18.77 -9.57
C PHE A 10 -11.87 -18.39 -11.03
N ASP A 11 -12.73 -18.92 -11.90
CA ASP A 11 -12.71 -18.65 -13.34
C ASP A 11 -13.57 -17.47 -13.77
N ASN A 12 -14.47 -17.01 -12.89
CA ASN A 12 -15.35 -15.88 -13.17
C ASN A 12 -15.62 -15.02 -11.93
N ALA A 13 -16.09 -13.79 -12.16
CA ALA A 13 -16.31 -12.80 -11.11
C ALA A 13 -17.51 -13.15 -10.23
N ASP A 14 -18.55 -13.75 -10.80
CA ASP A 14 -19.78 -14.06 -10.06
C ASP A 14 -19.50 -15.14 -8.99
N SER A 15 -18.78 -16.22 -9.36
CA SER A 15 -18.41 -17.25 -8.40
C SER A 15 -17.44 -16.74 -7.33
N ALA A 16 -16.53 -15.81 -7.67
CA ALA A 16 -15.67 -15.19 -6.70
C ALA A 16 -16.46 -14.31 -5.72
N ALA A 17 -17.45 -13.55 -6.19
CA ALA A 17 -18.33 -12.74 -5.35
C ALA A 17 -19.19 -13.62 -4.42
N ASP A 18 -19.81 -14.67 -4.96
CA ASP A 18 -20.58 -15.64 -4.16
C ASP A 18 -19.70 -16.31 -3.07
N ALA A 19 -18.44 -16.59 -3.40
CA ALA A 19 -17.50 -17.18 -2.44
C ALA A 19 -17.14 -16.22 -1.31
N THR A 20 -17.11 -14.89 -1.54
CA THR A 20 -16.90 -13.92 -0.46
C THR A 20 -18.08 -13.90 0.52
N ASP A 21 -19.31 -14.02 0.04
CA ASP A 21 -20.49 -14.14 0.91
C ASP A 21 -20.41 -15.39 1.78
N VAL A 22 -20.03 -16.54 1.20
CA VAL A 22 -19.82 -17.79 1.95
C VAL A 22 -18.73 -17.68 2.99
N LEU A 23 -17.64 -16.94 2.69
CA LEU A 23 -16.55 -16.68 3.65
C LEU A 23 -17.05 -15.81 4.83
N LEU A 24 -17.83 -14.78 4.56
CA LEU A 24 -18.43 -13.92 5.59
C LEU A 24 -19.38 -14.71 6.49
N GLU A 25 -20.22 -15.60 5.91
CA GLU A 25 -21.08 -16.51 6.67
C GLU A 25 -20.29 -17.51 7.53
N ALA A 26 -19.11 -17.93 7.06
CA ALA A 26 -18.20 -18.81 7.81
C ALA A 26 -17.44 -18.07 8.93
N GLY A 27 -17.67 -16.75 9.10
CA GLY A 27 -17.11 -15.95 10.16
C GLY A 27 -15.78 -15.25 9.80
N ALA A 28 -15.44 -15.16 8.51
CA ALA A 28 -14.41 -14.26 8.05
C ALA A 28 -14.87 -12.81 8.15
N THR A 29 -13.93 -11.89 8.31
CA THR A 29 -14.20 -10.46 8.23
C THR A 29 -13.63 -9.91 6.92
N GLN A 30 -14.09 -8.74 6.47
CA GLN A 30 -13.55 -8.07 5.28
C GLN A 30 -12.04 -7.76 5.36
N ASP A 31 -11.46 -7.78 6.57
CA ASP A 31 -10.02 -7.60 6.79
C ASP A 31 -9.23 -8.92 6.68
N ASP A 32 -9.91 -10.07 6.61
CA ASP A 32 -9.29 -11.39 6.56
C ASP A 32 -9.10 -11.92 5.13
N PHE A 33 -9.71 -11.29 4.13
CA PHE A 33 -9.54 -11.68 2.73
C PHE A 33 -9.18 -10.49 1.84
N ASP A 34 -8.46 -10.79 0.76
CA ASP A 34 -8.01 -9.83 -0.26
C ASP A 34 -8.26 -10.43 -1.64
N VAL A 35 -8.58 -9.60 -2.63
CA VAL A 35 -8.93 -10.05 -3.98
C VAL A 35 -7.77 -9.78 -4.94
N LEU A 36 -7.27 -10.82 -5.58
CA LEU A 36 -6.18 -10.75 -6.54
C LEU A 36 -6.73 -10.94 -7.96
N THR A 37 -6.63 -9.92 -8.80
CA THR A 37 -7.10 -9.96 -10.18
C THR A 37 -6.03 -9.43 -11.14
N GLY A 38 -5.97 -10.02 -12.35
CA GLY A 38 -5.15 -9.50 -13.44
C GLY A 38 -5.83 -8.39 -14.26
N SER A 39 -7.14 -8.20 -14.07
CA SER A 39 -7.94 -7.17 -14.74
C SER A 39 -8.53 -6.21 -13.70
N PRO A 40 -8.66 -4.91 -14.00
CA PRO A 40 -9.27 -3.96 -13.08
C PRO A 40 -10.78 -4.22 -12.97
N TYR A 41 -11.26 -4.40 -11.74
CA TYR A 41 -12.69 -4.42 -11.39
C TYR A 41 -13.05 -3.15 -10.60
N PRO A 42 -14.33 -2.74 -10.59
CA PRO A 42 -14.77 -1.67 -9.71
C PRO A 42 -14.51 -2.00 -8.24
N GLU A 43 -14.15 -1.00 -7.45
CA GLU A 43 -13.97 -1.17 -5.99
C GLU A 43 -15.27 -1.67 -5.36
N GLY A 44 -15.17 -2.62 -4.43
CA GLY A 44 -16.30 -3.24 -3.78
C GLY A 44 -17.04 -4.31 -4.61
N ALA A 45 -16.54 -4.66 -5.80
CA ALA A 45 -17.19 -5.65 -6.69
C ALA A 45 -17.31 -7.06 -6.04
N PHE A 46 -16.44 -7.35 -5.09
CA PHE A 46 -16.40 -8.65 -4.38
C PHE A 46 -16.70 -8.49 -2.88
N GLY A 47 -17.29 -7.36 -2.46
CA GLY A 47 -17.56 -7.10 -1.05
C GLY A 47 -16.32 -6.86 -0.19
N GLU A 48 -15.17 -6.62 -0.82
CA GLU A 48 -13.93 -6.24 -0.14
C GLU A 48 -14.05 -4.86 0.49
N LYS A 49 -13.22 -4.61 1.48
CA LYS A 49 -13.20 -3.32 2.18
C LYS A 49 -12.64 -2.22 1.30
N ASP A 50 -13.34 -1.08 1.28
CA ASP A 50 -12.83 0.11 0.58
C ASP A 50 -11.44 0.49 1.09
N PRO A 51 -10.45 0.63 0.20
CA PRO A 51 -9.09 0.98 0.61
C PRO A 51 -9.04 2.42 1.13
N VAL A 52 -8.68 2.58 2.40
CA VAL A 52 -8.45 3.92 2.99
C VAL A 52 -7.02 4.35 2.71
N HIS A 53 -6.84 5.33 1.82
CA HIS A 53 -5.54 5.86 1.44
C HIS A 53 -5.18 7.12 2.22
N HIS A 54 -4.00 7.12 2.83
CA HIS A 54 -3.44 8.26 3.54
C HIS A 54 -2.26 8.90 2.79
N ILE A 55 -2.04 8.49 1.54
CA ILE A 55 -0.88 8.89 0.74
C ILE A 55 -0.76 10.41 0.57
N TYR A 56 -1.88 11.15 0.54
CA TYR A 56 -1.90 12.60 0.36
C TYR A 56 -1.29 13.37 1.55
N VAL A 57 -1.20 12.75 2.72
CA VAL A 57 -0.63 13.38 3.93
C VAL A 57 0.89 13.53 3.80
N PHE A 58 1.55 12.56 3.18
CA PHE A 58 3.01 12.55 3.04
C PHE A 58 3.55 13.75 2.24
N PRO A 59 3.06 14.07 1.03
CA PRO A 59 3.55 15.23 0.29
C PRO A 59 3.31 16.54 1.02
N ILE A 60 2.23 16.68 1.77
CA ILE A 60 1.94 17.89 2.53
C ILE A 60 2.96 18.07 3.66
N ILE A 61 3.24 17.03 4.43
CA ILE A 61 4.26 17.05 5.47
C ILE A 61 5.64 17.34 4.86
N GLY A 62 5.96 16.67 3.75
CA GLY A 62 7.23 16.88 3.04
C GLY A 62 7.40 18.30 2.54
N ALA A 63 6.35 18.89 1.95
CA ALA A 63 6.35 20.29 1.51
C ALA A 63 6.61 21.26 2.66
N LEU A 64 5.92 21.09 3.77
CA LEU A 64 6.10 21.93 4.97
C LEU A 64 7.51 21.79 5.57
N MET A 65 8.04 20.57 5.65
CA MET A 65 9.41 20.34 6.10
C MET A 65 10.45 20.95 5.17
N GLY A 66 10.27 20.76 3.85
CA GLY A 66 11.15 21.33 2.83
C GLY A 66 11.15 22.84 2.84
N LEU A 67 9.98 23.48 2.96
CA LEU A 67 9.85 24.93 3.12
C LEU A 67 10.55 25.43 4.38
N THR A 68 10.32 24.76 5.51
CA THR A 68 10.93 25.13 6.79
C THR A 68 12.46 25.05 6.71
N MET A 69 12.98 23.96 6.16
CA MET A 69 14.43 23.78 5.97
C MET A 69 15.01 24.85 5.06
N ALA A 70 14.35 25.18 3.95
CA ALA A 70 14.78 26.21 3.01
C ALA A 70 14.77 27.60 3.65
N LEU A 71 13.77 27.91 4.47
CA LEU A 71 13.72 29.17 5.23
C LEU A 71 14.85 29.27 6.27
N VAL A 72 15.08 28.19 7.01
CA VAL A 72 16.19 28.17 8.00
C VAL A 72 17.54 28.30 7.30
N LEU A 73 17.76 27.63 6.19
CA LEU A 73 18.99 27.74 5.41
C LEU A 73 19.17 29.15 4.85
N THR A 74 18.16 29.71 4.19
CA THR A 74 18.30 31.00 3.50
C THR A 74 18.29 32.18 4.46
N ALA A 75 17.25 32.32 5.27
CA ALA A 75 17.17 33.43 6.23
C ALA A 75 18.19 33.27 7.35
N GLY A 76 18.37 32.06 7.87
CA GLY A 76 19.31 31.78 8.96
C GLY A 76 20.75 32.12 8.59
N THR A 77 21.22 31.68 7.42
CA THR A 77 22.58 31.97 6.95
C THR A 77 22.78 33.46 6.65
N GLN A 78 21.81 34.14 6.04
CA GLN A 78 21.89 35.57 5.72
C GLN A 78 21.88 36.43 6.97
N VAL A 79 21.16 36.07 8.02
CA VAL A 79 21.14 36.78 9.30
C VAL A 79 22.39 36.46 10.11
N ALA A 80 22.85 35.20 10.12
CA ALA A 80 24.06 34.81 10.86
C ALA A 80 25.34 35.43 10.28
N TYR A 81 25.36 35.66 8.97
CA TYR A 81 26.52 36.30 8.29
C TYR A 81 26.05 37.44 7.38
N PRO A 82 25.74 38.60 7.94
CA PRO A 82 25.17 39.73 7.21
C PRO A 82 26.19 40.38 6.27
N MET A 83 26.18 40.05 5.00
CA MET A 83 27.00 40.68 3.96
C MET A 83 26.14 41.53 3.03
N VAL A 84 26.40 42.81 3.00
CA VAL A 84 25.78 43.75 2.06
C VAL A 84 26.58 43.75 0.77
N THR A 85 26.02 43.14 -0.31
CA THR A 85 26.65 43.12 -1.62
C THR A 85 25.82 43.90 -2.64
N GLY A 86 26.45 44.90 -3.29
CA GLY A 86 25.81 45.67 -4.36
C GLY A 86 24.55 46.43 -3.96
N GLY A 87 24.47 46.90 -2.68
CA GLY A 87 23.32 47.65 -2.18
C GLY A 87 22.05 46.83 -1.95
N LYS A 88 22.12 45.47 -2.05
CA LYS A 88 20.99 44.61 -1.77
C LYS A 88 20.73 44.44 -0.27
N PRO A 89 19.48 44.30 0.16
CA PRO A 89 19.18 44.04 1.57
C PRO A 89 19.79 42.67 2.02
N ILE A 90 20.06 42.55 3.30
CA ILE A 90 20.62 41.34 3.93
C ILE A 90 19.71 40.15 3.61
N LEU A 91 18.38 40.31 3.75
CA LEU A 91 17.40 39.33 3.35
C LEU A 91 17.02 39.54 1.88
N ALA A 92 17.60 38.76 0.99
CA ALA A 92 17.38 38.85 -0.45
C ALA A 92 16.16 38.02 -0.88
N PHE A 93 14.95 38.55 -0.63
CA PHE A 93 13.69 37.85 -0.91
C PHE A 93 13.60 37.16 -2.27
N PRO A 94 13.98 37.77 -3.43
CA PRO A 94 13.87 37.07 -4.71
C PRO A 94 14.68 35.78 -4.77
N ALA A 95 15.90 35.79 -4.23
CA ALA A 95 16.76 34.59 -4.19
C ALA A 95 16.22 33.55 -3.18
N MET A 96 15.76 34.03 -2.01
CA MET A 96 15.12 33.14 -1.00
C MET A 96 13.88 32.44 -1.55
N THR A 97 13.03 33.14 -2.32
CA THR A 97 11.82 32.60 -2.88
C THR A 97 12.11 31.38 -3.79
N ILE A 98 13.17 31.48 -4.61
CA ILE A 98 13.57 30.37 -5.48
C ILE A 98 13.97 29.16 -4.65
N ILE A 99 14.82 29.34 -3.65
CA ILE A 99 15.28 28.24 -2.78
C ILE A 99 14.12 27.66 -1.95
N CYS A 100 13.21 28.50 -1.47
CA CYS A 100 12.02 28.03 -0.75
C CYS A 100 11.10 27.22 -1.65
N TYR A 101 10.88 27.64 -2.88
CA TYR A 101 10.11 26.89 -3.88
C TYR A 101 10.74 25.53 -4.17
N GLU A 102 12.04 25.50 -4.48
CA GLU A 102 12.79 24.28 -4.74
C GLU A 102 12.79 23.33 -3.53
N GLY A 103 13.04 23.87 -2.32
CA GLY A 103 13.01 23.07 -1.10
C GLY A 103 11.64 22.48 -0.81
N THR A 104 10.56 23.24 -1.05
CA THR A 104 9.19 22.76 -0.89
C THR A 104 8.88 21.61 -1.84
N LEU A 105 9.22 21.75 -3.13
CA LEU A 105 9.01 20.70 -4.13
C LEU A 105 9.84 19.45 -3.82
N LEU A 106 11.12 19.62 -3.50
CA LEU A 106 11.99 18.50 -3.15
C LEU A 106 11.45 17.73 -1.95
N GLY A 107 11.04 18.44 -0.90
CA GLY A 107 10.44 17.84 0.28
C GLY A 107 9.16 17.06 -0.07
N ALA A 108 8.25 17.66 -0.86
CA ALA A 108 7.03 17.00 -1.29
C ALA A 108 7.32 15.71 -2.06
N VAL A 109 8.23 15.74 -3.04
CA VAL A 109 8.58 14.57 -3.86
C VAL A 109 9.20 13.46 -3.03
N LEU A 110 10.18 13.77 -2.17
CA LEU A 110 10.84 12.77 -1.32
C LEU A 110 9.84 12.08 -0.39
N PHE A 111 8.97 12.86 0.26
CA PHE A 111 7.95 12.31 1.15
C PHE A 111 6.86 11.55 0.40
N THR A 112 6.55 11.92 -0.85
CA THR A 112 5.65 11.12 -1.70
C THR A 112 6.23 9.72 -1.95
N ILE A 113 7.51 9.64 -2.31
CA ILE A 113 8.19 8.35 -2.52
C ILE A 113 8.16 7.51 -1.23
N ILE A 114 8.48 8.12 -0.09
CA ILE A 114 8.40 7.48 1.22
C ILE A 114 6.96 7.00 1.49
N GLY A 115 5.96 7.86 1.24
CA GLY A 115 4.54 7.54 1.41
C GLY A 115 4.10 6.34 0.57
N ILE A 116 4.52 6.27 -0.69
CA ILE A 116 4.24 5.12 -1.56
C ILE A 116 4.83 3.84 -0.98
N ILE A 117 6.07 3.86 -0.52
CA ILE A 117 6.73 2.68 0.07
C ILE A 117 5.99 2.21 1.33
N PHE A 118 5.61 3.14 2.21
CA PHE A 118 4.87 2.82 3.44
C PHE A 118 3.46 2.32 3.15
N GLU A 119 2.71 3.02 2.29
CA GLU A 119 1.32 2.67 1.97
C GLU A 119 1.23 1.35 1.19
N SER A 120 2.19 1.08 0.31
CA SER A 120 2.29 -0.19 -0.41
C SER A 120 2.75 -1.35 0.47
N ARG A 121 3.07 -1.10 1.75
CA ARG A 121 3.59 -2.10 2.70
C ARG A 121 4.77 -2.91 2.15
N LEU A 122 5.60 -2.27 1.34
CA LEU A 122 6.80 -2.88 0.76
C LEU A 122 8.02 -2.69 1.69
N PRO A 123 8.96 -3.67 1.74
CA PRO A 123 8.90 -4.99 1.10
C PRO A 123 8.01 -5.97 1.88
N ARG A 124 7.20 -6.76 1.17
CA ARG A 124 6.48 -7.88 1.78
C ARG A 124 7.45 -9.03 2.03
N LEU A 125 7.78 -9.26 3.29
CA LEU A 125 8.71 -10.33 3.71
C LEU A 125 8.02 -11.69 3.80
N ARG A 126 6.70 -11.76 3.77
CA ARG A 126 5.93 -13.00 3.75
C ARG A 126 5.64 -13.39 2.31
N LEU A 127 5.95 -14.62 1.97
CA LEU A 127 5.58 -15.24 0.69
C LEU A 127 4.14 -15.74 0.83
N GLU A 128 3.18 -14.90 0.45
CA GLU A 128 1.78 -15.28 0.34
C GLU A 128 1.62 -16.26 -0.83
N PRO A 129 0.64 -17.19 -0.77
CA PRO A 129 0.34 -18.07 -1.90
C PRO A 129 -0.08 -17.22 -3.11
N TYR A 130 0.50 -17.53 -4.26
CA TYR A 130 0.22 -16.85 -5.51
C TYR A 130 0.19 -17.87 -6.65
N ASP A 131 -0.76 -17.73 -7.57
CA ASP A 131 -0.85 -18.54 -8.78
C ASP A 131 -0.78 -17.68 -10.04
N GLY A 132 0.03 -18.11 -11.01
CA GLY A 132 0.26 -17.38 -12.27
C GLY A 132 -0.98 -17.24 -13.14
N ARG A 133 -1.99 -18.13 -12.98
CA ARG A 133 -3.26 -18.09 -13.71
C ARG A 133 -4.06 -16.81 -13.45
N ILE A 134 -3.80 -16.11 -12.35
CA ILE A 134 -4.40 -14.79 -12.07
C ILE A 134 -4.08 -13.80 -13.20
N ASN A 135 -2.87 -13.88 -13.78
CA ASN A 135 -2.49 -13.06 -14.93
C ASN A 135 -3.17 -13.48 -16.25
N GLU A 136 -3.75 -14.67 -16.29
CA GLU A 136 -4.48 -15.24 -17.43
C GLU A 136 -5.98 -14.97 -17.35
N GLY A 137 -6.44 -14.22 -16.33
CA GLY A 137 -7.83 -13.81 -16.16
C GLY A 137 -8.59 -14.54 -15.06
N TYR A 138 -7.92 -15.42 -14.30
CA TYR A 138 -8.51 -16.01 -13.10
C TYR A 138 -8.53 -15.00 -11.94
N ILE A 139 -9.45 -15.19 -11.01
CA ILE A 139 -9.59 -14.38 -9.82
C ILE A 139 -9.13 -15.19 -8.62
N GLY A 140 -8.27 -14.61 -7.81
CA GLY A 140 -7.77 -15.19 -6.57
C GLY A 140 -8.40 -14.54 -5.35
N LEU A 141 -8.99 -15.32 -4.44
CA LEU A 141 -9.36 -14.87 -3.09
C LEU A 141 -8.28 -15.33 -2.11
N LEU A 142 -7.48 -14.40 -1.64
CA LEU A 142 -6.45 -14.63 -0.64
C LEU A 142 -7.06 -14.46 0.75
N VAL A 143 -7.19 -15.55 1.50
CA VAL A 143 -7.71 -15.53 2.86
C VAL A 143 -6.57 -15.70 3.85
N THR A 144 -6.43 -14.75 4.80
CA THR A 144 -5.41 -14.76 5.84
C THR A 144 -6.06 -14.85 7.21
N THR A 145 -5.97 -16.01 7.84
CA THR A 145 -6.61 -16.28 9.12
C THR A 145 -5.69 -16.97 10.12
N GLU A 146 -6.16 -17.18 11.33
CA GLU A 146 -5.47 -17.99 12.33
C GLU A 146 -5.48 -19.48 11.94
N GLU A 147 -4.42 -20.21 12.25
CA GLU A 147 -4.24 -21.61 11.88
C GLU A 147 -5.41 -22.51 12.28
N GLU A 148 -6.08 -22.19 13.40
CA GLU A 148 -7.23 -22.95 13.91
C GLU A 148 -8.48 -22.81 13.02
N LYS A 149 -8.63 -21.69 12.31
CA LYS A 149 -9.78 -21.43 11.43
C LYS A 149 -9.49 -21.75 9.95
N LEU A 150 -8.27 -22.15 9.65
CA LEU A 150 -7.84 -22.36 8.27
C LEU A 150 -8.69 -23.42 7.54
N ASP A 151 -8.97 -24.55 8.20
CA ASP A 151 -9.76 -25.63 7.64
C ASP A 151 -11.22 -25.23 7.37
N ASP A 152 -11.77 -24.32 8.20
CA ASP A 152 -13.13 -23.83 8.00
C ASP A 152 -13.19 -22.85 6.81
N MET A 153 -12.16 -22.00 6.66
CA MET A 153 -12.05 -21.08 5.52
C MET A 153 -11.79 -21.85 4.21
N GLU A 154 -10.98 -22.90 4.23
CA GLU A 154 -10.77 -23.77 3.06
C GLU A 154 -12.07 -24.42 2.61
N ARG A 155 -12.86 -24.98 3.55
CA ARG A 155 -14.16 -25.54 3.26
C ARG A 155 -15.16 -24.50 2.74
N ALA A 156 -15.05 -23.25 3.20
CA ALA A 156 -15.88 -22.15 2.71
C ALA A 156 -15.53 -21.81 1.25
N LEU A 157 -14.23 -21.72 0.90
CA LEU A 157 -13.78 -21.51 -0.47
C LEU A 157 -14.25 -22.63 -1.42
N ILE A 158 -14.16 -23.89 -0.99
CA ILE A 158 -14.63 -25.04 -1.78
C ILE A 158 -16.14 -25.00 -1.96
N ARG A 159 -16.92 -24.63 -0.93
CA ARG A 159 -18.38 -24.43 -1.02
C ARG A 159 -18.74 -23.27 -1.95
N GLY A 160 -17.93 -22.22 -1.97
CA GLY A 160 -18.05 -21.09 -2.89
C GLY A 160 -17.59 -21.40 -4.32
N SER A 161 -17.41 -22.69 -4.67
CA SER A 161 -17.03 -23.14 -6.02
C SER A 161 -15.62 -22.74 -6.46
N ALA A 162 -14.66 -22.64 -5.52
CA ALA A 162 -13.26 -22.50 -5.87
C ALA A 162 -12.79 -23.69 -6.71
N LEU A 163 -12.12 -23.44 -7.83
CA LEU A 163 -11.55 -24.48 -8.70
C LEU A 163 -10.41 -25.22 -8.01
N GLU A 164 -9.62 -24.48 -7.25
CA GLU A 164 -8.46 -24.99 -6.53
C GLU A 164 -8.16 -24.09 -5.34
N VAL A 165 -7.68 -24.69 -4.24
CA VAL A 165 -7.17 -23.95 -3.09
C VAL A 165 -5.67 -24.18 -2.96
N VAL A 166 -4.90 -23.12 -3.07
CA VAL A 166 -3.44 -23.14 -3.00
C VAL A 166 -3.01 -22.71 -1.60
N HIS A 167 -2.25 -23.56 -0.92
CA HIS A 167 -1.69 -23.28 0.41
C HIS A 167 -0.34 -22.56 0.31
N GLU A 168 0.00 -21.81 1.37
CA GLU A 168 1.34 -21.25 1.53
C GLU A 168 2.39 -22.36 1.40
N ARG A 169 3.28 -22.26 0.41
CA ARG A 169 4.40 -23.20 0.25
C ARG A 169 5.30 -23.07 1.47
N GLY A 170 5.20 -24.03 2.38
CA GLY A 170 6.18 -24.19 3.43
C GLY A 170 7.57 -24.13 2.79
N ARG A 171 8.43 -23.27 3.28
CA ARG A 171 9.82 -23.14 2.85
C ARG A 171 10.46 -24.53 3.00
N ALA A 172 10.52 -25.29 1.92
CA ALA A 172 11.34 -26.47 1.86
C ALA A 172 12.78 -26.00 2.04
N LEU A 173 13.28 -26.13 3.26
CA LEU A 173 14.71 -26.05 3.54
C LEU A 173 15.35 -27.17 2.73
N ARG A 174 15.88 -26.83 1.55
CA ARG A 174 16.87 -27.68 0.89
C ARG A 174 18.11 -27.57 1.74
N GLY A 175 18.39 -28.67 2.49
CA GLY A 175 19.70 -28.93 3.06
C GLY A 175 20.76 -29.15 2.00
#